data_c64041542769460a8b791357f5c703ff
#
_entry.id   c64041542769460a8b791357f5c703ff
#
_cell.length_a   1.000
_cell.length_b   1.000
_cell.length_c   1.000
_cell.angle_alpha   90.00
_cell.angle_beta   90.00
_cell.angle_gamma   90.00
#
_symmetry.space_group_name_H-M   'P 1'
#
loop_
_entity.id
_entity.type
_entity.pdbx_description
1 polymer ?
#
loop_
_entity_poly.entity_id
_entity_poly.type
_entity_poly.pdbx_seq_one_letter_code
_entity_poly.pdbx_strand_id
1 'polypeptide(L)'
;ANFLDYVKAGHYNGTVFHRVIDGFMIQGGGFTAELWQKPTKAPVINEAESASKAGLLNVPGTIAMARTSDPHSATAQFFINVNDNKSLNYRSPDPQGIGYTVFGKVVAGMDVVQKIAKAPTAASGMHQNLPKEAIVIKSAAVVAAK
;
A
#
# COMPACT_ATOMS: atom_id res chain seq x y z
N ALA A 1 11.48 7.37 -4.19
CA ALA A 1 11.38 8.84 -4.04
C ALA A 1 9.93 9.30 -3.87
N ASN A 2 9.01 8.76 -4.66
CA ASN A 2 7.59 9.16 -4.62
C ASN A 2 6.97 8.98 -3.22
N PHE A 3 7.11 7.80 -2.63
CA PHE A 3 6.57 7.51 -1.31
C PHE A 3 7.19 8.44 -0.24
N LEU A 4 8.49 8.63 -0.29
CA LEU A 4 9.19 9.50 0.67
C LEU A 4 8.78 10.95 0.53
N ASP A 5 8.48 11.42 -0.69
CA ASP A 5 7.98 12.77 -0.91
C ASP A 5 6.63 12.98 -0.21
N TYR A 6 5.73 11.99 -0.28
CA TYR A 6 4.46 12.05 0.44
C TYR A 6 4.66 12.01 1.95
N VAL A 7 5.59 11.20 2.43
CA VAL A 7 5.92 11.15 3.87
C VAL A 7 6.40 12.53 4.34
N LYS A 8 7.34 13.14 3.63
CA LYS A 8 7.90 14.45 3.98
C LYS A 8 6.84 15.55 3.95
N ALA A 9 5.86 15.45 3.05
CA ALA A 9 4.77 16.42 2.95
C ALA A 9 3.69 16.23 4.03
N GLY A 10 3.77 15.21 4.86
CA GLY A 10 2.78 14.91 5.88
C GLY A 10 1.49 14.32 5.34
N HIS A 11 1.49 13.84 4.11
CA HIS A 11 0.29 13.31 3.44
C HIS A 11 -0.34 12.16 4.22
N TYR A 12 0.47 11.25 4.76
CA TYR A 12 -0.03 10.05 5.42
C TYR A 12 -0.55 10.29 6.84
N ASN A 13 -0.24 11.43 7.41
CA ASN A 13 -0.73 11.75 8.76
C ASN A 13 -2.24 11.87 8.75
N GLY A 14 -2.92 11.10 9.59
CA GLY A 14 -4.38 11.08 9.67
C GLY A 14 -5.07 10.24 8.60
N THR A 15 -4.34 9.54 7.74
CA THR A 15 -4.95 8.60 6.80
C THR A 15 -5.18 7.25 7.46
N VAL A 16 -6.08 6.44 6.86
CA VAL A 16 -6.47 5.15 7.43
C VAL A 16 -6.10 4.00 6.50
N PHE A 17 -6.03 2.80 7.08
CA PHE A 17 -6.04 1.56 6.31
C PHE A 17 -7.50 1.28 5.95
N HIS A 18 -7.88 1.61 4.74
CA HIS A 18 -9.27 1.56 4.28
C HIS A 18 -9.66 0.23 3.62
N ARG A 19 -8.69 -0.64 3.37
CA ARG A 19 -8.93 -1.97 2.80
C ARG A 19 -7.99 -2.97 3.46
N VAL A 20 -8.57 -3.92 4.19
CA VAL A 20 -7.81 -4.90 4.97
C VAL A 20 -8.38 -6.28 4.67
N ILE A 21 -7.53 -7.18 4.20
CA ILE A 21 -7.91 -8.58 3.90
C ILE A 21 -6.90 -9.49 4.59
N ASP A 22 -7.37 -10.21 5.61
CA ASP A 22 -6.54 -11.18 6.33
C ASP A 22 -6.01 -12.25 5.36
N GLY A 23 -4.74 -12.58 5.50
CA GLY A 23 -4.08 -13.54 4.62
C GLY A 23 -3.73 -13.00 3.23
N PHE A 24 -3.91 -11.69 2.99
CA PHE A 24 -3.58 -11.06 1.72
C PHE A 24 -2.74 -9.78 1.93
N MET A 25 -3.37 -8.66 2.30
CA MET A 25 -2.66 -7.39 2.43
C MET A 25 -3.47 -6.40 3.27
N ILE A 26 -2.80 -5.32 3.70
CA ILE A 26 -3.46 -4.14 4.25
C ILE A 26 -3.12 -2.94 3.37
N GLN A 27 -4.10 -2.13 3.02
CA GLN A 27 -3.95 -1.01 2.07
C GLN A 27 -4.41 0.29 2.73
N GLY A 28 -3.64 1.35 2.53
CA GLY A 28 -3.95 2.66 3.10
C GLY A 28 -3.24 3.80 2.40
N GLY A 29 -3.32 4.97 3.02
CA GLY A 29 -2.61 6.16 2.57
C GLY A 29 -3.39 7.07 1.63
N GLY A 30 -4.67 6.77 1.35
CA GLY A 30 -5.47 7.58 0.42
C GLY A 30 -6.65 8.30 1.01
N PHE A 31 -7.15 7.85 2.16
CA PHE A 31 -8.40 8.36 2.74
C PHE A 31 -8.22 8.78 4.19
N THR A 32 -8.94 9.82 4.61
CA THR A 32 -9.03 10.22 6.02
C THR A 32 -9.95 9.27 6.78
N ALA A 33 -10.04 9.43 8.12
CA ALA A 33 -10.95 8.62 8.94
C ALA A 33 -12.42 8.81 8.55
N GLU A 34 -12.77 9.98 7.99
CA GLU A 34 -14.10 10.27 7.46
C GLU A 34 -14.29 9.71 6.04
N LEU A 35 -13.30 9.01 5.50
CA LEU A 35 -13.29 8.42 4.16
C LEU A 35 -13.29 9.45 3.03
N TRP A 36 -12.71 10.61 3.27
CA TRP A 36 -12.45 11.60 2.23
C TRP A 36 -11.11 11.30 1.59
N GLN A 37 -11.12 11.24 0.25
CA GLN A 37 -9.88 11.03 -0.50
C GLN A 37 -9.01 12.28 -0.44
N LYS A 38 -7.75 12.12 -0.03
CA LYS A 38 -6.81 13.23 0.01
C LYS A 38 -6.28 13.55 -1.39
N PRO A 39 -6.05 14.84 -1.70
CA PRO A 39 -5.45 15.22 -2.99
C PRO A 39 -4.07 14.58 -3.17
N THR A 40 -3.73 14.25 -4.41
CA THR A 40 -2.47 13.63 -4.74
C THR A 40 -1.74 14.42 -5.82
N LYS A 41 -0.44 14.11 -5.96
CA LYS A 41 0.39 14.61 -7.08
C LYS A 41 0.11 13.77 -8.31
N ALA A 42 0.80 14.09 -9.42
CA ALA A 42 0.68 13.32 -10.66
C ALA A 42 1.06 11.84 -10.45
N PRO A 43 0.42 10.91 -11.18
CA PRO A 43 0.79 9.49 -11.09
C PRO A 43 2.22 9.23 -11.53
N VAL A 44 2.77 8.11 -11.03
CA VAL A 44 4.13 7.68 -11.35
C VAL A 44 4.12 6.42 -12.21
N ILE A 45 5.20 6.22 -12.96
CA ILE A 45 5.38 5.05 -13.83
C ILE A 45 5.50 3.78 -12.99
N ASN A 46 4.90 2.70 -13.48
CA ASN A 46 5.01 1.38 -12.86
C ASN A 46 6.42 0.82 -13.08
N GLU A 47 7.08 0.46 -12.00
CA GLU A 47 8.45 -0.06 -12.00
C GLU A 47 8.50 -1.54 -11.58
N ALA A 48 7.38 -2.27 -11.67
CA ALA A 48 7.30 -3.66 -11.21
C ALA A 48 8.26 -4.57 -11.97
N GLU A 49 8.48 -4.33 -13.26
CA GLU A 49 9.44 -5.13 -14.05
C GLU A 49 10.85 -5.01 -13.50
N SER A 50 11.34 -3.78 -13.32
CA SER A 50 12.70 -3.55 -12.79
C SER A 50 12.82 -4.01 -11.33
N ALA A 51 11.79 -3.80 -10.52
CA ALA A 51 11.77 -4.27 -9.15
C ALA A 51 11.84 -5.80 -9.08
N SER A 52 11.07 -6.49 -9.92
CA SER A 52 11.06 -7.95 -9.99
C SER A 52 12.42 -8.50 -10.40
N LYS A 53 13.06 -7.89 -11.41
CA LYS A 53 14.41 -8.27 -11.85
C LYS A 53 15.45 -8.06 -10.75
N ALA A 54 15.23 -7.11 -9.85
CA ALA A 54 16.09 -6.86 -8.70
C ALA A 54 15.75 -7.77 -7.50
N GLY A 55 14.80 -8.69 -7.64
CA GLY A 55 14.40 -9.62 -6.58
C GLY A 55 13.38 -9.05 -5.61
N LEU A 56 12.77 -7.91 -5.91
CA LEU A 56 11.77 -7.27 -5.06
C LEU A 56 10.37 -7.80 -5.44
N LEU A 57 9.92 -8.82 -4.71
CA LEU A 57 8.68 -9.52 -4.96
C LEU A 57 7.66 -9.26 -3.86
N ASN A 58 6.37 -9.50 -4.17
CA ASN A 58 5.27 -9.32 -3.22
C ASN A 58 5.20 -10.50 -2.24
N VAL A 59 6.16 -10.55 -1.33
CA VAL A 59 6.25 -11.56 -0.26
C VAL A 59 5.86 -10.92 1.09
N PRO A 60 5.61 -11.73 2.14
CA PRO A 60 5.18 -11.16 3.43
C PRO A 60 6.12 -10.08 3.93
N GLY A 61 5.55 -8.96 4.40
CA GLY A 61 6.29 -7.84 4.96
C GLY A 61 6.76 -6.81 3.94
N THR A 62 6.57 -7.03 2.65
CA THR A 62 6.94 -6.01 1.64
C THR A 62 5.85 -4.98 1.48
N ILE A 63 6.26 -3.76 1.11
CA ILE A 63 5.36 -2.64 0.84
C ILE A 63 5.40 -2.33 -0.65
N ALA A 64 4.23 -2.17 -1.26
CA ALA A 64 4.09 -1.95 -2.69
C ALA A 64 3.08 -0.83 -2.97
N MET A 65 3.13 -0.27 -4.18
CA MET A 65 2.21 0.80 -4.58
C MET A 65 0.88 0.22 -5.04
N ALA A 66 -0.20 0.72 -4.43
CA ALA A 66 -1.56 0.47 -4.92
C ALA A 66 -1.82 1.36 -6.13
N ARG A 67 -2.71 0.92 -7.01
CA ARG A 67 -3.06 1.63 -8.24
C ARG A 67 -4.44 1.17 -8.73
N THR A 68 -4.95 1.86 -9.75
CA THR A 68 -6.14 1.40 -10.48
C THR A 68 -5.73 0.33 -11.51
N SER A 69 -6.65 -0.06 -12.38
CA SER A 69 -6.34 -0.98 -13.48
C SER A 69 -5.36 -0.40 -14.50
N ASP A 70 -5.21 0.94 -14.55
CA ASP A 70 -4.15 1.57 -15.32
C ASP A 70 -2.80 1.30 -14.67
N PRO A 71 -1.85 0.65 -15.38
CA PRO A 71 -0.55 0.33 -14.80
C PRO A 71 0.25 1.52 -14.27
N HIS A 72 0.04 2.70 -14.84
CA HIS A 72 0.78 3.93 -14.52
C HIS A 72 -0.09 4.94 -13.78
N SER A 73 -0.97 4.46 -12.88
CA SER A 73 -1.91 5.30 -12.13
C SER A 73 -1.57 5.47 -10.65
N ALA A 74 -0.48 4.89 -10.17
CA ALA A 74 -0.11 4.95 -8.75
C ALA A 74 0.20 6.39 -8.34
N THR A 75 -0.31 6.78 -7.17
CA THR A 75 -0.03 8.09 -6.57
C THR A 75 0.50 7.93 -5.15
N ALA A 76 -0.39 7.91 -4.15
CA ALA A 76 0.00 7.88 -2.74
C ALA A 76 -0.33 6.57 -2.03
N GLN A 77 -1.39 5.87 -2.44
CA GLN A 77 -1.84 4.66 -1.74
C GLN A 77 -0.82 3.53 -1.86
N PHE A 78 -0.66 2.80 -0.78
CA PHE A 78 0.25 1.67 -0.70
C PHE A 78 -0.44 0.50 -0.01
N PHE A 79 0.14 -0.69 -0.14
CA PHE A 79 -0.28 -1.84 0.66
C PHE A 79 0.93 -2.59 1.20
N ILE A 80 0.70 -3.29 2.30
CA ILE A 80 1.71 -4.16 2.91
C ILE A 80 1.23 -5.59 2.75
N ASN A 81 2.07 -6.43 2.14
CA ASN A 81 1.75 -7.84 1.93
C ASN A 81 1.84 -8.60 3.25
N VAL A 82 0.82 -9.41 3.56
CA VAL A 82 0.83 -10.30 4.72
C VAL A 82 0.92 -11.76 4.33
N ASN A 83 1.05 -12.04 3.04
CA ASN A 83 1.22 -13.37 2.48
C ASN A 83 2.16 -13.30 1.28
N ASP A 84 2.55 -14.46 0.75
CA ASP A 84 3.28 -14.56 -0.51
C ASP A 84 2.27 -14.39 -1.65
N ASN A 85 2.16 -13.16 -2.14
CA ASN A 85 1.15 -12.76 -3.13
C ASN A 85 1.75 -12.80 -4.54
N LYS A 86 2.08 -13.99 -5.00
CA LYS A 86 2.73 -14.19 -6.32
C LYS A 86 1.92 -13.61 -7.48
N SER A 87 0.59 -13.60 -7.36
CA SER A 87 -0.28 -13.03 -8.40
C SER A 87 -0.07 -11.53 -8.61
N LEU A 88 0.55 -10.83 -7.65
CA LEU A 88 0.83 -9.41 -7.74
C LEU A 88 2.22 -9.11 -8.34
N ASN A 89 3.01 -10.13 -8.62
CA ASN A 89 4.35 -9.96 -9.19
C ASN A 89 4.27 -9.74 -10.70
N TYR A 90 5.29 -9.07 -11.24
CA TYR A 90 5.43 -8.86 -12.68
C TYR A 90 5.50 -10.22 -13.41
N ARG A 91 4.74 -10.35 -14.49
CA ARG A 91 4.74 -11.51 -15.37
C ARG A 91 4.97 -11.13 -16.82
N SER A 92 4.39 -10.00 -17.26
CA SER A 92 4.46 -9.54 -18.64
C SER A 92 4.17 -8.03 -18.68
N PRO A 93 4.51 -7.32 -19.79
CA PRO A 93 4.31 -5.87 -19.86
C PRO A 93 2.87 -5.42 -20.08
N ASP A 94 1.91 -6.32 -20.27
CA ASP A 94 0.50 -5.95 -20.45
C ASP A 94 -0.17 -5.59 -19.12
N PRO A 95 -1.32 -4.88 -19.15
CA PRO A 95 -1.96 -4.39 -17.92
C PRO A 95 -2.29 -5.46 -16.90
N GLN A 96 -2.64 -6.68 -17.33
CA GLN A 96 -2.94 -7.77 -16.40
C GLN A 96 -1.71 -8.47 -15.85
N GLY A 97 -0.56 -8.34 -16.52
CA GLY A 97 0.67 -9.06 -16.15
C GLY A 97 1.76 -8.20 -15.54
N ILE A 98 1.64 -6.86 -15.63
CA ILE A 98 2.71 -5.96 -15.18
C ILE A 98 2.90 -5.97 -13.65
N GLY A 99 1.84 -6.26 -12.89
CA GLY A 99 1.92 -6.40 -11.44
C GLY A 99 2.03 -5.08 -10.69
N TYR A 100 2.51 -5.18 -9.45
CA TYR A 100 2.58 -4.08 -8.50
C TYR A 100 4.02 -3.89 -8.03
N THR A 101 4.44 -2.63 -7.96
CA THR A 101 5.84 -2.27 -7.67
C THR A 101 6.13 -2.35 -6.18
N VAL A 102 6.95 -3.32 -5.78
CA VAL A 102 7.52 -3.38 -4.43
C VAL A 102 8.66 -2.38 -4.33
N PHE A 103 8.64 -1.54 -3.30
CA PHE A 103 9.66 -0.50 -3.11
C PHE A 103 10.26 -0.49 -1.70
N GLY A 104 9.80 -1.35 -0.80
CA GLY A 104 10.31 -1.39 0.55
C GLY A 104 9.84 -2.62 1.31
N LYS A 105 10.24 -2.70 2.59
CA LYS A 105 9.84 -3.79 3.47
C LYS A 105 9.71 -3.30 4.90
N VAL A 106 8.86 -3.99 5.68
CA VAL A 106 8.73 -3.75 7.12
C VAL A 106 9.94 -4.36 7.82
N VAL A 107 10.67 -3.56 8.58
CA VAL A 107 11.86 -4.02 9.33
C VAL A 107 11.58 -4.18 10.83
N ALA A 108 10.45 -3.64 11.31
CA ALA A 108 9.99 -3.79 12.70
C ALA A 108 8.48 -3.56 12.73
N GLY A 109 7.78 -4.18 13.68
CA GLY A 109 6.33 -3.99 13.85
C GLY A 109 5.47 -4.89 12.97
N MET A 110 5.98 -5.98 12.43
CA MET A 110 5.18 -6.90 11.62
C MET A 110 4.03 -7.52 12.44
N ASP A 111 4.18 -7.66 13.74
CA ASP A 111 3.11 -8.09 14.64
C ASP A 111 1.94 -7.10 14.63
N VAL A 112 2.20 -5.80 14.53
CA VAL A 112 1.17 -4.77 14.38
C VAL A 112 0.45 -4.92 13.03
N VAL A 113 1.20 -5.15 11.96
CA VAL A 113 0.63 -5.39 10.62
C VAL A 113 -0.31 -6.59 10.67
N GLN A 114 0.09 -7.68 11.32
CA GLN A 114 -0.75 -8.87 11.46
C GLN A 114 -2.01 -8.60 12.26
N LYS A 115 -1.94 -7.78 13.31
CA LYS A 115 -3.12 -7.36 14.08
C LYS A 115 -4.09 -6.56 13.22
N ILE A 116 -3.58 -5.63 12.42
CA ILE A 116 -4.40 -4.84 11.50
C ILE A 116 -5.09 -5.76 10.51
N ALA A 117 -4.38 -6.73 9.95
CA ALA A 117 -4.92 -7.67 8.98
C ALA A 117 -6.11 -8.47 9.52
N LYS A 118 -6.15 -8.71 10.83
CA LYS A 118 -7.20 -9.47 11.49
C LYS A 118 -8.35 -8.62 12.03
N ALA A 119 -8.31 -7.31 11.82
CA ALA A 119 -9.37 -6.42 12.28
C ALA A 119 -10.71 -6.76 11.62
N PRO A 120 -11.84 -6.67 12.35
CA PRO A 120 -13.16 -6.88 11.76
C PRO A 120 -13.42 -5.84 10.66
N THR A 121 -13.94 -6.30 9.52
CA THR A 121 -14.22 -5.46 8.36
C THR A 121 -15.66 -5.62 7.89
N ALA A 122 -16.12 -4.65 7.10
CA ALA A 122 -17.43 -4.66 6.48
C ALA A 122 -17.42 -3.80 5.23
N ALA A 123 -18.43 -3.98 4.36
CA ALA A 123 -18.63 -3.07 3.24
C ALA A 123 -19.28 -1.78 3.71
N SER A 124 -18.84 -0.64 3.15
CA SER A 124 -19.41 0.67 3.44
C SER A 124 -19.28 1.54 2.20
N GLY A 125 -20.42 1.88 1.57
CA GLY A 125 -20.43 2.62 0.32
C GLY A 125 -19.66 1.88 -0.77
N MET A 126 -18.69 2.57 -1.39
CA MET A 126 -17.82 1.97 -2.41
C MET A 126 -16.66 1.17 -1.81
N HIS A 127 -16.48 1.20 -0.49
CA HIS A 127 -15.37 0.51 0.17
C HIS A 127 -15.78 -0.89 0.58
N GLN A 128 -14.96 -1.87 0.17
CA GLN A 128 -15.08 -3.26 0.58
C GLN A 128 -13.94 -3.59 1.53
N ASN A 129 -14.19 -4.47 2.50
CA ASN A 129 -13.18 -4.87 3.48
C ASN A 129 -12.63 -3.68 4.27
N LEU A 130 -13.50 -2.73 4.58
CA LEU A 130 -13.18 -1.57 5.39
C LEU A 130 -13.21 -1.96 6.86
N PRO A 131 -12.13 -1.68 7.65
CA PRO A 131 -12.17 -1.92 9.09
C PRO A 131 -13.35 -1.22 9.75
N LYS A 132 -14.08 -1.94 10.60
CA LYS A 132 -15.26 -1.38 11.30
C LYS A 132 -14.87 -0.22 12.20
N GLU A 133 -13.69 -0.28 12.83
CA GLU A 133 -13.12 0.83 13.58
C GLU A 133 -11.96 1.40 12.77
N ALA A 134 -11.89 2.73 12.64
CA ALA A 134 -10.85 3.39 11.87
C ALA A 134 -9.46 3.05 12.42
N ILE A 135 -8.57 2.59 11.54
CA ILE A 135 -7.17 2.31 11.88
C ILE A 135 -6.34 3.42 11.26
N VAL A 136 -5.93 4.37 12.10
CA VAL A 136 -5.35 5.64 11.66
C VAL A 136 -3.82 5.59 11.73
N ILE A 137 -3.17 6.07 10.67
CA ILE A 137 -1.75 6.39 10.67
C ILE A 137 -1.62 7.75 11.35
N LYS A 138 -1.17 7.79 12.60
CA LYS A 138 -1.04 9.05 13.34
C LYS A 138 0.00 9.95 12.72
N SER A 139 1.16 9.38 12.38
CA SER A 139 2.23 10.11 11.75
C SER A 139 3.16 9.17 10.99
N ALA A 140 3.82 9.70 9.98
CA ALA A 140 4.87 9.03 9.26
C ALA A 140 6.00 10.04 9.01
N ALA A 141 7.23 9.60 9.24
CA ALA A 141 8.39 10.46 9.08
C ALA A 141 9.56 9.66 8.54
N VAL A 142 10.43 10.36 7.78
CA VAL A 142 11.67 9.78 7.30
C VAL A 142 12.69 9.85 8.43
N VAL A 143 13.32 8.71 8.75
CA VAL A 143 14.40 8.66 9.74
C VAL A 143 15.73 8.58 9.02
N ALA A 144 16.77 9.13 9.66
CA ALA A 144 18.12 9.08 9.09
C ALA A 144 18.60 7.63 8.96
N ALA A 145 19.26 7.32 7.86
CA ALA A 145 19.93 6.03 7.68
C ALA A 145 21.08 5.89 8.69
N LYS A 146 21.25 4.68 9.21
CA LYS A 146 22.32 4.37 10.16
C LYS A 146 23.47 3.67 9.46
#